data_30eaba536134f81d749817632bbe60bd
#
_entry.id   30eaba536134f81d749817632bbe60bd
#
_cell.length_a   1.000
_cell.length_b   1.000
_cell.length_c   1.000
_cell.angle_alpha   90.00
_cell.angle_beta   90.00
_cell.angle_gamma   90.00
#
_symmetry.space_group_name_H-M   'P 1'
#
loop_
_entity.id
_entity.type
_entity.pdbx_description
1 polymer ?
#
loop_
_entity_poly.entity_id
_entity_poly.type
_entity_poly.pdbx_seq_one_letter_code
_entity_poly.pdbx_strand_id
1 'polypeptide(L)'
;AMANRVTVTICDEEYTLVADEAPGYMEQVAGLVDEKMGELLRGKVSRVDAAVLAAVNLADELLKSQQAAENLRRQIKGYLDEAAQAKAEVSDLKRQLFKAQQGRK
;
A
#
# COMPACT_ATOMS: atom_id res chain seq x y z
N ALA A 1 -20.11 -14.04 -2.73
CA ALA A 1 -19.10 -14.77 -1.98
C ALA A 1 -19.66 -15.17 -0.62
N MET A 2 -19.41 -16.39 -0.20
CA MET A 2 -19.87 -16.89 1.09
C MET A 2 -18.87 -16.50 2.17
N ALA A 3 -19.37 -16.01 3.29
CA ALA A 3 -18.53 -15.70 4.43
C ALA A 3 -17.92 -16.97 5.02
N ASN A 4 -16.65 -16.94 5.31
CA ASN A 4 -15.91 -18.05 5.91
C ASN A 4 -15.75 -17.80 7.41
N ARG A 5 -15.79 -18.89 8.18
CA ARG A 5 -15.40 -18.85 9.58
C ARG A 5 -13.94 -19.27 9.66
N VAL A 6 -13.12 -18.42 10.21
CA VAL A 6 -11.68 -18.68 10.35
C VAL A 6 -11.32 -18.52 11.81
N THR A 7 -10.72 -19.54 12.40
CA THR A 7 -10.19 -19.47 13.76
C THR A 7 -8.74 -19.09 13.69
N VAL A 8 -8.40 -18.00 14.38
CA VAL A 8 -7.02 -17.48 14.44
C VAL A 8 -6.59 -17.42 15.90
N THR A 9 -5.28 -17.53 16.13
CA THR A 9 -4.71 -17.40 17.47
C THR A 9 -3.94 -16.08 17.55
N ILE A 10 -4.32 -15.24 18.49
CA ILE A 10 -3.66 -13.96 18.73
C ILE A 10 -3.24 -13.91 20.20
N CYS A 11 -1.94 -13.89 20.44
CA CYS A 11 -1.35 -13.87 21.79
C CYS A 11 -1.97 -14.94 22.69
N ASP A 12 -1.90 -16.18 22.20
CA ASP A 12 -2.33 -17.41 22.89
C ASP A 12 -3.83 -17.56 23.11
N GLU A 13 -4.64 -16.68 22.53
CA GLU A 13 -6.10 -16.82 22.58
C GLU A 13 -6.68 -17.03 21.18
N GLU A 14 -7.66 -17.88 21.09
CA GLU A 14 -8.34 -18.18 19.84
C GLU A 14 -9.53 -17.26 19.62
N TYR A 15 -9.67 -16.80 18.39
CA TYR A 15 -10.81 -15.99 17.95
C TYR A 15 -11.34 -16.56 16.68
N THR A 16 -12.67 -16.65 16.58
CA THR A 16 -13.33 -17.06 15.35
C THR A 16 -13.82 -15.82 14.63
N LEU A 17 -13.29 -15.61 13.42
CA LEU A 17 -13.62 -14.47 12.59
C LEU A 17 -14.55 -14.94 11.46
N VAL A 18 -15.46 -14.07 11.06
CA VAL A 18 -16.31 -14.28 9.89
C VAL A 18 -15.88 -13.25 8.86
N ALA A 19 -15.39 -13.72 7.72
CA ALA A 19 -14.85 -12.85 6.69
C ALA A 19 -15.09 -13.45 5.30
N ASP A 20 -15.14 -12.59 4.30
CA ASP A 20 -15.27 -13.00 2.90
C ASP A 20 -13.94 -13.41 2.28
N GLU A 21 -12.84 -13.01 2.89
CA GLU A 21 -11.49 -13.31 2.42
C GLU A 21 -11.10 -14.76 2.73
N ALA A 22 -10.09 -15.24 2.01
CA ALA A 22 -9.57 -16.59 2.17
C ALA A 22 -8.97 -16.78 3.58
N PRO A 23 -9.07 -18.01 4.16
CA PRO A 23 -8.51 -18.29 5.48
C PRO A 23 -7.03 -17.95 5.63
N GLY A 24 -6.21 -18.24 4.62
CA GLY A 24 -4.77 -17.92 4.65
C GLY A 24 -4.51 -16.43 4.74
N TYR A 25 -5.31 -15.62 4.07
CA TYR A 25 -5.21 -14.17 4.17
C TYR A 25 -5.58 -13.69 5.57
N MET A 26 -6.65 -14.24 6.14
CA MET A 26 -7.07 -13.87 7.49
C MET A 26 -6.04 -14.27 8.55
N GLU A 27 -5.32 -15.37 8.33
CA GLU A 27 -4.22 -15.77 9.20
C GLU A 27 -3.08 -14.76 9.14
N GLN A 28 -2.76 -14.21 7.95
CA GLN A 28 -1.76 -13.14 7.81
C GLN A 28 -2.19 -11.88 8.54
N VAL A 29 -3.46 -11.50 8.41
CA VAL A 29 -4.01 -10.31 9.10
C VAL A 29 -3.89 -10.50 10.61
N ALA A 30 -4.31 -11.66 11.13
CA ALA A 30 -4.21 -11.97 12.54
C ALA A 30 -2.77 -12.01 13.02
N GLY A 31 -1.83 -12.47 12.17
CA GLY A 31 -0.41 -12.50 12.46
C GLY A 31 0.18 -11.13 12.70
N LEU A 32 -0.28 -10.12 11.96
CA LEU A 32 0.16 -8.74 12.17
C LEU A 32 -0.29 -8.22 13.54
N VAL A 33 -1.53 -8.51 13.92
CA VAL A 33 -2.06 -8.12 15.23
C VAL A 33 -1.30 -8.84 16.34
N ASP A 34 -1.09 -10.15 16.17
CA ASP A 34 -0.35 -10.98 17.14
C ASP A 34 1.03 -10.41 17.40
N GLU A 35 1.75 -10.06 16.34
CA GLU A 35 3.10 -9.49 16.44
C GLU A 35 3.09 -8.15 17.18
N LYS A 36 2.19 -7.24 16.82
CA LYS A 36 2.10 -5.93 17.46
C LYS A 36 1.73 -6.02 18.93
N MET A 37 0.74 -6.84 19.26
CA MET A 37 0.33 -7.04 20.65
C MET A 37 1.41 -7.75 21.45
N GLY A 38 2.08 -8.74 20.84
CA GLY A 38 3.14 -9.49 21.49
C GLY A 38 4.29 -8.61 21.96
N GLU A 39 4.70 -7.66 21.13
CA GLU A 39 5.72 -6.69 21.50
C GLU A 39 5.32 -5.85 22.70
N LEU A 40 4.07 -5.39 22.74
CA LEU A 40 3.55 -4.57 23.83
C LEU A 40 3.35 -5.36 25.10
N LEU A 41 2.98 -6.63 25.00
CA LEU A 41 2.77 -7.51 26.16
C LEU A 41 4.07 -7.89 26.87
N ARG A 42 5.24 -7.66 26.26
CA ARG A 42 6.54 -7.84 26.93
C ARG A 42 6.75 -6.82 28.04
N GLY A 43 6.06 -5.66 27.95
CA GLY A 43 6.05 -4.66 28.99
C GLY A 43 4.95 -4.95 30.00
N LYS A 44 4.76 -4.02 30.96
CA LYS A 44 3.71 -4.14 31.96
C LYS A 44 2.41 -3.50 31.47
N VAL A 45 1.86 -4.07 30.42
CA VAL A 45 0.66 -3.55 29.77
C VAL A 45 -0.41 -4.63 29.82
N SER A 46 -1.64 -4.25 30.15
CA SER A 46 -2.75 -5.19 30.13
C SER A 46 -3.05 -5.63 28.69
N ARG A 47 -3.73 -6.75 28.55
CA ARG A 47 -4.11 -7.27 27.25
C ARG A 47 -4.99 -6.27 26.48
N VAL A 48 -5.94 -5.64 27.16
CA VAL A 48 -6.82 -4.64 26.55
C VAL A 48 -6.00 -3.44 26.07
N ASP A 49 -5.10 -2.94 26.91
CA ASP A 49 -4.24 -1.81 26.53
C ASP A 49 -3.31 -2.19 25.37
N ALA A 50 -2.78 -3.40 25.38
CA ALA A 50 -1.97 -3.89 24.28
C ALA A 50 -2.76 -3.91 22.96
N ALA A 51 -4.00 -4.33 23.00
CA ALA A 51 -4.87 -4.34 21.82
C ALA A 51 -5.14 -2.92 21.31
N VAL A 52 -5.42 -1.98 22.19
CA VAL A 52 -5.67 -0.58 21.83
C VAL A 52 -4.40 0.04 21.22
N LEU A 53 -3.26 -0.16 21.86
CA LEU A 53 -2.00 0.39 21.38
C LEU A 53 -1.57 -0.26 20.06
N ALA A 54 -1.81 -1.55 19.91
CA ALA A 54 -1.55 -2.24 18.63
C ALA A 54 -2.43 -1.67 17.52
N ALA A 55 -3.70 -1.40 17.81
CA ALA A 55 -4.61 -0.79 16.83
C ALA A 55 -4.12 0.60 16.42
N VAL A 56 -3.67 1.42 17.37
CA VAL A 56 -3.11 2.74 17.09
C VAL A 56 -1.86 2.62 16.21
N ASN A 57 -0.95 1.70 16.54
CA ASN A 57 0.26 1.49 15.76
C ASN A 57 -0.05 1.05 14.34
N LEU A 58 -0.98 0.12 14.18
CA LEU A 58 -1.38 -0.37 12.86
C LEU A 58 -2.07 0.71 12.04
N ALA A 59 -2.91 1.53 12.66
CA ALA A 59 -3.55 2.66 12.01
C ALA A 59 -2.51 3.70 11.56
N ASP A 60 -1.50 3.97 12.38
CA ASP A 60 -0.40 4.87 12.04
C ASP A 60 0.36 4.35 10.82
N GLU A 61 0.71 3.07 10.82
CA GLU A 61 1.39 2.45 9.69
C GLU A 61 0.54 2.50 8.41
N LEU A 62 -0.77 2.28 8.54
CA LEU A 62 -1.69 2.35 7.43
C LEU A 62 -1.71 3.76 6.81
N LEU A 63 -1.84 4.78 7.63
CA LEU A 63 -1.86 6.17 7.16
C LEU A 63 -0.54 6.55 6.47
N LYS A 64 0.58 6.14 7.04
CA LYS A 64 1.91 6.39 6.45
C LYS A 64 2.06 5.67 5.11
N SER A 65 1.56 4.45 5.03
CA SER A 65 1.58 3.66 3.80
C SER A 65 0.71 4.30 2.72
N GLN A 66 -0.48 4.78 3.08
CA GLN A 66 -1.38 5.48 2.16
C GLN A 66 -0.74 6.77 1.65
N GLN A 67 -0.08 7.52 2.54
CA GLN A 67 0.64 8.74 2.17
C GLN A 67 1.77 8.43 1.20
N ALA A 68 2.56 7.39 1.48
CA ALA A 68 3.66 6.98 0.60
C ALA A 68 3.13 6.55 -0.77
N ALA A 69 2.03 5.82 -0.81
CA ALA A 69 1.40 5.40 -2.06
C ALA A 69 0.92 6.61 -2.87
N GLU A 70 0.33 7.60 -2.21
CA GLU A 70 -0.13 8.83 -2.85
C GLU A 70 1.04 9.63 -3.43
N ASN A 71 2.13 9.75 -2.67
CA ASN A 71 3.34 10.42 -3.13
C ASN A 71 3.93 9.72 -4.35
N LEU A 72 3.95 8.39 -4.33
CA LEU A 72 4.44 7.59 -5.45
C LEU A 72 3.57 7.78 -6.70
N ARG A 73 2.25 7.83 -6.55
CA ARG A 73 1.33 8.11 -7.66
C ARG A 73 1.60 9.46 -8.29
N ARG A 74 1.87 10.49 -7.47
CA ARG A 74 2.22 11.82 -7.97
C ARG A 74 3.53 11.80 -8.74
N GLN A 75 4.53 11.07 -8.25
CA GLN A 75 5.81 10.93 -8.92
C GLN A 75 5.64 10.23 -10.27
N ILE A 76 4.86 9.16 -10.31
CA ILE A 76 4.57 8.44 -11.56
C ILE A 76 3.87 9.36 -12.55
N LYS A 77 2.88 10.12 -12.09
CA LYS A 77 2.18 11.09 -12.94
C LYS A 77 3.14 12.13 -13.50
N GLY A 78 4.04 12.64 -12.66
CA GLY A 78 5.07 13.59 -13.07
C GLY A 78 5.98 13.02 -14.16
N TYR A 79 6.46 11.80 -13.98
CA TYR A 79 7.29 11.13 -14.99
C TYR A 79 6.54 10.89 -16.29
N LEU A 80 5.27 10.51 -16.21
CA LEU A 80 4.45 10.30 -17.40
C LEU A 80 4.22 11.62 -18.15
N ASP A 81 3.98 12.70 -17.44
CA ASP A 81 3.81 14.03 -18.02
C ASP A 81 5.11 14.49 -18.71
N GLU A 82 6.26 14.28 -18.05
CA GLU A 82 7.57 14.60 -18.62
C GLU A 82 7.83 13.78 -19.89
N ALA A 83 7.52 12.48 -19.84
CA ALA A 83 7.69 11.61 -21.01
C ALA A 83 6.81 12.04 -22.18
N ALA A 84 5.56 12.41 -21.88
CA ALA A 84 4.64 12.90 -22.91
C ALA A 84 5.13 14.20 -23.53
N GLN A 85 5.66 15.10 -22.72
CA GLN A 85 6.23 16.37 -23.20
C GLN A 85 7.46 16.14 -24.06
N ALA A 86 8.36 15.27 -23.62
CA ALA A 86 9.56 14.93 -24.39
C ALA A 86 9.19 14.30 -25.74
N LYS A 87 8.20 13.43 -25.75
CA LYS A 87 7.71 12.80 -26.96
C LYS A 87 7.12 13.83 -27.95
N ALA A 88 6.38 14.80 -27.41
CA ALA A 88 5.81 15.89 -28.21
C ALA A 88 6.92 16.75 -28.83
N GLU A 89 7.98 17.06 -28.04
CA GLU A 89 9.14 17.82 -28.53
C GLU A 89 9.87 17.08 -29.64
N VAL A 90 10.06 15.77 -29.48
CA VAL A 90 10.68 14.94 -30.51
C VAL A 90 9.87 14.97 -31.80
N SER A 91 8.55 14.84 -31.70
CA SER A 91 7.65 14.91 -32.86
C SER A 91 7.74 16.25 -33.55
N ASP A 92 7.80 17.32 -32.79
CA ASP A 92 7.90 18.68 -33.33
C ASP A 92 9.24 18.90 -34.03
N LEU A 93 10.33 18.47 -33.42
CA LEU A 93 11.68 18.55 -34.02
C LEU A 93 11.76 17.76 -35.31
N LYS A 94 11.17 16.58 -35.38
CA LYS A 94 11.12 15.79 -36.62
C LYS A 94 10.37 16.53 -37.69
N ARG A 95 9.30 17.21 -37.36
CA ARG A 95 8.52 18.00 -38.32
C ARG A 95 9.32 19.18 -38.82
N GLN A 96 10.03 19.89 -37.95
CA GLN A 96 10.89 20.99 -38.31
C GLN A 96 12.03 20.53 -39.22
N LEU A 97 12.65 19.40 -38.89
CA LEU A 97 13.73 18.82 -39.71
C LEU A 97 13.23 18.46 -41.10
N PHE A 98 12.07 17.85 -41.17
CA PHE A 98 11.46 17.50 -42.46
C PHE A 98 11.23 18.74 -43.36
N LYS A 99 10.69 19.81 -42.75
CA LYS A 99 10.46 21.08 -43.45
C LYS A 99 11.78 21.71 -43.91
N ALA A 100 12.80 21.67 -43.07
CA ALA A 100 14.12 22.21 -43.41
C ALA A 100 14.75 21.43 -44.60
N GLN A 101 14.61 20.12 -44.59
CA GLN A 101 15.12 19.28 -45.69
C GLN A 101 14.39 19.54 -47.03
N GLN A 102 13.08 19.78 -46.95
CA GLN A 102 12.30 20.10 -48.16
C GLN A 102 12.58 21.48 -48.70
N GLY A 103 12.96 22.41 -47.83
CA GLY A 103 13.34 23.76 -48.22
C GLY A 103 14.67 23.83 -48.96
N ARG A 104 15.48 22.78 -48.93
CA ARG A 104 16.76 22.71 -49.61
C ARG A 104 16.56 22.20 -51.06
N LYS A 105 16.83 23.01 -51.99
CA LYS A 105 16.86 22.59 -53.41
C LYS A 105 18.28 22.72 -53.92
#